data_fcdb59918a27cadcaf4107ae4bb1d55a
#
_entry.id   fcdb59918a27cadcaf4107ae4bb1d55a
#
_cell.length_a   1.000
_cell.length_b   1.000
_cell.length_c   1.000
_cell.angle_alpha   90.00
_cell.angle_beta   90.00
_cell.angle_gamma   90.00
#
_symmetry.space_group_name_H-M   'P 1'
#
loop_
_entity.id
_entity.type
_entity.pdbx_description
1 polymer ?
#
loop_
_entity_poly.entity_id
_entity_poly.type
_entity_poly.pdbx_seq_one_letter_code
_entity_poly.pdbx_strand_id
1 'polypeptide(L)'
;MKLVKAERTQLERIVAISKRAFETDVAVGGAVGDYPPEYDSVIWHEQMLNEGHLFQAIVDDVLIGGAILFLSENKESLYVGRIFVDSLHHKKGYGIALMGLVEKTYPNVKEVNLDTPIWNIRTNSFYKKLGYIELKQEDGFSFYQKNLK
;
A
#
# COMPACT_ATOMS: atom_id res chain seq x y z
N MET A 1 -6.21 -2.37 -14.88
CA MET A 1 -6.29 -1.72 -13.55
C MET A 1 -6.00 -0.24 -13.68
N LYS A 2 -6.70 0.59 -12.93
CA LYS A 2 -6.42 2.02 -12.80
C LYS A 2 -6.12 2.36 -11.36
N LEU A 3 -5.14 3.23 -11.14
CA LEU A 3 -4.84 3.81 -9.84
C LEU A 3 -5.02 5.32 -9.95
N VAL A 4 -6.00 5.86 -9.26
CA VAL A 4 -6.33 7.29 -9.30
C VAL A 4 -6.57 7.81 -7.90
N LYS A 5 -6.47 9.13 -7.72
CA LYS A 5 -6.78 9.72 -6.42
C LYS A 5 -8.17 9.32 -5.98
N ALA A 6 -8.31 9.01 -4.70
CA ALA A 6 -9.56 8.49 -4.17
C ALA A 6 -10.68 9.54 -4.25
N GLU A 7 -11.88 9.05 -4.54
CA GLU A 7 -13.08 9.87 -4.51
C GLU A 7 -13.74 9.76 -3.14
N ARG A 8 -14.23 10.89 -2.65
CA ARG A 8 -14.87 10.94 -1.32
C ARG A 8 -16.06 9.97 -1.22
N THR A 9 -16.78 9.76 -2.30
CA THR A 9 -17.90 8.83 -2.35
C THR A 9 -17.50 7.37 -2.14
N GLN A 10 -16.22 7.05 -2.34
CA GLN A 10 -15.69 5.69 -2.17
C GLN A 10 -15.02 5.48 -0.81
N LEU A 11 -14.93 6.50 0.01
CA LEU A 11 -14.14 6.47 1.24
C LEU A 11 -14.47 5.30 2.17
N GLU A 12 -15.75 5.11 2.48
CA GLU A 12 -16.17 4.03 3.37
C GLU A 12 -15.86 2.65 2.80
N ARG A 13 -15.99 2.49 1.48
CA ARG A 13 -15.67 1.24 0.80
C ARG A 13 -14.18 0.97 0.82
N ILE A 14 -13.36 2.00 0.60
CA ILE A 14 -11.90 1.90 0.68
C ILE A 14 -11.49 1.44 2.07
N VAL A 15 -12.06 2.02 3.11
CA VAL A 15 -11.74 1.65 4.50
C VAL A 15 -12.16 0.21 4.80
N ALA A 16 -13.33 -0.21 4.32
CA ALA A 16 -13.78 -1.60 4.48
C ALA A 16 -12.82 -2.58 3.80
N ILE A 17 -12.29 -2.21 2.64
CA ILE A 17 -11.31 -3.02 1.90
C ILE A 17 -9.98 -3.08 2.69
N SER A 18 -9.51 -1.94 3.20
CA SER A 18 -8.32 -1.88 4.05
C SER A 18 -8.46 -2.82 5.24
N LYS A 19 -9.60 -2.76 5.92
CA LYS A 19 -9.88 -3.62 7.07
C LYS A 19 -9.78 -5.10 6.72
N ARG A 20 -10.49 -5.53 5.66
CA ARG A 20 -10.44 -6.94 5.22
C ARG A 20 -9.03 -7.37 4.84
N ALA A 21 -8.31 -6.50 4.11
CA ALA A 21 -6.97 -6.83 3.64
C ALA A 21 -5.99 -7.02 4.79
N PHE A 22 -5.92 -6.07 5.72
CA PHE A 22 -4.94 -6.14 6.81
C PHE A 22 -5.31 -7.20 7.86
N GLU A 23 -6.59 -7.49 8.05
CA GLU A 23 -6.99 -8.53 8.99
C GLU A 23 -6.56 -9.93 8.55
N THR A 24 -6.16 -10.11 7.28
CA THR A 24 -5.56 -11.37 6.83
C THR A 24 -4.14 -11.60 7.36
N ASP A 25 -3.49 -10.57 7.92
CA ASP A 25 -2.11 -10.67 8.42
C ASP A 25 -1.97 -11.69 9.55
N VAL A 26 -3.04 -12.01 10.26
CA VAL A 26 -3.05 -13.08 11.27
C VAL A 26 -2.62 -14.41 10.65
N ALA A 27 -2.95 -14.65 9.39
CA ALA A 27 -2.61 -15.91 8.70
C ALA A 27 -1.12 -16.00 8.31
N VAL A 28 -0.36 -14.90 8.39
CA VAL A 28 1.04 -14.85 7.93
C VAL A 28 2.02 -14.42 9.03
N GLY A 29 1.65 -14.63 10.30
CA GLY A 29 2.52 -14.40 11.43
C GLY A 29 2.12 -13.27 12.36
N GLY A 30 1.12 -12.46 12.01
CA GLY A 30 0.61 -11.42 12.88
C GLY A 30 -0.29 -11.98 13.97
N ALA A 31 -0.29 -11.35 15.15
CA ALA A 31 -1.27 -11.62 16.17
C ALA A 31 -2.53 -10.78 15.91
N VAL A 32 -3.66 -11.21 16.52
CA VAL A 32 -4.88 -10.39 16.49
C VAL A 32 -4.55 -9.04 17.11
N GLY A 33 -4.82 -7.95 16.38
CA GLY A 33 -4.49 -6.60 16.80
C GLY A 33 -3.17 -6.06 16.25
N ASP A 34 -2.34 -6.88 15.60
CA ASP A 34 -1.10 -6.45 14.95
C ASP A 34 -1.38 -5.88 13.56
N TYR A 35 -2.24 -4.86 13.50
CA TYR A 35 -2.60 -4.20 12.25
C TYR A 35 -1.98 -2.81 12.18
N PRO A 36 -1.81 -2.24 10.98
CA PRO A 36 -1.30 -0.87 10.86
C PRO A 36 -2.19 0.11 11.65
N PRO A 37 -1.61 1.14 12.29
CA PRO A 37 -2.42 2.14 12.99
C PRO A 37 -3.49 2.72 12.06
N GLU A 38 -4.70 2.91 12.58
CA GLU A 38 -5.82 3.56 11.85
C GLU A 38 -6.27 2.81 10.57
N TYR A 39 -5.91 1.53 10.43
CA TYR A 39 -6.23 0.75 9.23
C TYR A 39 -7.74 0.65 8.96
N ASP A 40 -8.57 0.79 9.98
CA ASP A 40 -10.04 0.73 9.92
C ASP A 40 -10.71 2.08 10.22
N SER A 41 -9.94 3.17 10.28
CA SER A 41 -10.46 4.50 10.61
C SER A 41 -10.90 5.27 9.38
N VAL A 42 -12.19 5.57 9.28
CA VAL A 42 -12.72 6.43 8.22
C VAL A 42 -12.17 7.85 8.35
N ILE A 43 -12.10 8.38 9.58
CA ILE A 43 -11.63 9.75 9.83
C ILE A 43 -10.17 9.92 9.38
N TRP A 44 -9.32 8.96 9.70
CA TRP A 44 -7.91 9.02 9.31
C TRP A 44 -7.75 8.92 7.79
N HIS A 45 -8.50 8.03 7.14
CA HIS A 45 -8.46 7.91 5.68
C HIS A 45 -9.01 9.15 4.98
N GLU A 46 -10.01 9.81 5.58
CA GLU A 46 -10.50 11.08 5.06
C GLU A 46 -9.42 12.16 5.11
N GLN A 47 -8.63 12.20 6.17
CA GLN A 47 -7.49 13.10 6.27
C GLN A 47 -6.49 12.81 5.15
N MET A 48 -6.17 11.54 4.91
CA MET A 48 -5.27 11.15 3.82
C MET A 48 -5.81 11.55 2.44
N LEU A 49 -7.12 11.42 2.25
CA LEU A 49 -7.78 11.87 1.03
C LEU A 49 -7.65 13.38 0.85
N ASN A 50 -7.95 14.14 1.91
CA ASN A 50 -7.89 15.61 1.86
C ASN A 50 -6.48 16.14 1.58
N GLU A 51 -5.46 15.43 2.05
CA GLU A 51 -4.06 15.79 1.83
C GLU A 51 -3.50 15.25 0.50
N GLY A 52 -4.31 14.52 -0.27
CA GLY A 52 -3.92 14.04 -1.59
C GLY A 52 -3.11 12.75 -1.58
N HIS A 53 -3.08 12.01 -0.47
CA HIS A 53 -2.28 10.80 -0.33
C HIS A 53 -3.04 9.51 -0.63
N LEU A 54 -4.37 9.53 -0.56
CA LEU A 54 -5.18 8.32 -0.72
C LEU A 54 -5.53 8.10 -2.19
N PHE A 55 -5.24 6.88 -2.66
CA PHE A 55 -5.53 6.43 -4.03
C PHE A 55 -6.45 5.22 -3.99
N GLN A 56 -7.28 5.09 -5.02
CA GLN A 56 -8.16 3.94 -5.21
C GLN A 56 -7.74 3.13 -6.43
N ALA A 57 -7.77 1.81 -6.29
CA ALA A 57 -7.43 0.88 -7.36
C ALA A 57 -8.70 0.24 -7.90
N ILE A 58 -8.90 0.30 -9.21
CA ILE A 58 -10.12 -0.13 -9.88
C ILE A 58 -9.79 -1.08 -11.02
N VAL A 59 -10.51 -2.21 -11.09
CA VAL A 59 -10.44 -3.17 -12.18
C VAL A 59 -11.85 -3.38 -12.71
N ASP A 60 -12.06 -3.14 -14.01
CA ASP A 60 -13.38 -3.30 -14.66
C ASP A 60 -14.50 -2.60 -13.88
N ASP A 61 -14.25 -1.33 -13.53
CA ASP A 61 -15.17 -0.48 -12.76
C ASP A 61 -15.45 -0.95 -11.33
N VAL A 62 -14.70 -1.93 -10.83
CA VAL A 62 -14.83 -2.46 -9.47
C VAL A 62 -13.67 -1.97 -8.63
N LEU A 63 -13.98 -1.38 -7.48
CA LEU A 63 -12.99 -0.98 -6.49
C LEU A 63 -12.41 -2.24 -5.83
N ILE A 64 -11.09 -2.45 -5.96
CA ILE A 64 -10.44 -3.68 -5.47
C ILE A 64 -9.33 -3.40 -4.45
N GLY A 65 -8.96 -2.18 -4.23
CA GLY A 65 -7.87 -1.86 -3.31
C GLY A 65 -7.56 -0.39 -3.26
N GLY A 66 -6.42 -0.08 -2.69
CA GLY A 66 -5.94 1.29 -2.59
C GLY A 66 -4.48 1.39 -2.21
N ALA A 67 -4.02 2.63 -2.13
CA ALA A 67 -2.67 2.95 -1.70
C ALA A 67 -2.65 4.30 -1.01
N ILE A 68 -1.71 4.46 -0.10
CA ILE A 68 -1.44 5.75 0.53
C ILE A 68 0.00 6.10 0.22
N LEU A 69 0.18 7.19 -0.51
CA LEU A 69 1.47 7.57 -1.10
C LEU A 69 1.89 8.95 -0.63
N PHE A 70 3.17 9.08 -0.29
CA PHE A 70 3.76 10.34 0.14
C PHE A 70 4.90 10.71 -0.80
N LEU A 71 4.71 11.78 -1.56
CA LEU A 71 5.71 12.28 -2.48
C LEU A 71 6.61 13.29 -1.78
N SER A 72 7.93 13.17 -1.96
CA SER A 72 8.89 14.13 -1.37
C SER A 72 8.74 15.52 -2.00
N GLU A 73 9.27 16.55 -1.33
CA GLU A 73 9.18 17.93 -1.80
C GLU A 73 9.81 18.11 -3.19
N ASN A 74 10.95 17.46 -3.45
CA ASN A 74 11.61 17.53 -4.76
C ASN A 74 10.98 16.62 -5.80
N LYS A 75 9.95 15.84 -5.41
CA LYS A 75 9.20 14.92 -6.28
C LYS A 75 10.02 13.76 -6.86
N GLU A 76 11.18 13.48 -6.30
CA GLU A 76 12.07 12.42 -6.77
C GLU A 76 11.99 11.13 -5.93
N SER A 77 11.42 11.19 -4.73
CA SER A 77 11.25 10.03 -3.86
C SER A 77 9.79 9.83 -3.51
N LEU A 78 9.35 8.57 -3.57
CA LEU A 78 8.01 8.18 -3.18
C LEU A 78 8.08 7.25 -1.99
N TYR A 79 7.31 7.54 -0.94
CA TYR A 79 7.14 6.63 0.18
C TYR A 79 5.77 5.98 0.11
N VAL A 80 5.75 4.65 0.05
CA VAL A 80 4.50 3.89 0.06
C VAL A 80 4.11 3.66 1.51
N GLY A 81 3.18 4.47 2.00
CA GLY A 81 2.70 4.33 3.37
C GLY A 81 1.87 3.07 3.53
N ARG A 82 1.01 2.81 2.56
CA ARG A 82 0.18 1.61 2.54
C ARG A 82 -0.15 1.20 1.11
N ILE A 83 -0.30 -0.10 0.93
CA ILE A 83 -0.84 -0.71 -0.28
C ILE A 83 -1.72 -1.87 0.18
N PHE A 84 -2.93 -1.98 -0.36
CA PHE A 84 -3.83 -3.05 0.04
C PHE A 84 -4.75 -3.45 -1.12
N VAL A 85 -5.01 -4.74 -1.20
CA VAL A 85 -5.94 -5.36 -2.15
C VAL A 85 -7.01 -6.08 -1.34
N ASP A 86 -8.26 -5.93 -1.72
CA ASP A 86 -9.39 -6.58 -1.05
C ASP A 86 -9.12 -8.09 -0.96
N SER A 87 -9.28 -8.64 0.24
CA SER A 87 -9.08 -10.08 0.46
C SER A 87 -9.97 -10.95 -0.43
N LEU A 88 -11.10 -10.41 -0.87
CA LEU A 88 -11.99 -11.10 -1.83
C LEU A 88 -11.37 -11.25 -3.22
N HIS A 89 -10.32 -10.51 -3.50
CA HIS A 89 -9.62 -10.50 -4.78
C HIS A 89 -8.15 -10.92 -4.67
N HIS A 90 -7.75 -11.54 -3.58
CA HIS A 90 -6.38 -12.03 -3.42
C HIS A 90 -6.08 -13.17 -4.40
N LYS A 91 -4.79 -13.41 -4.67
CA LYS A 91 -4.29 -14.45 -5.56
C LYS A 91 -4.65 -14.25 -7.04
N LYS A 92 -5.01 -13.03 -7.44
CA LYS A 92 -5.30 -12.69 -8.84
C LYS A 92 -4.19 -11.86 -9.49
N GLY A 93 -3.05 -11.68 -8.81
CA GLY A 93 -1.95 -10.86 -9.32
C GLY A 93 -2.18 -9.36 -9.22
N TYR A 94 -3.22 -8.93 -8.54
CA TYR A 94 -3.55 -7.51 -8.43
C TYR A 94 -2.53 -6.73 -7.61
N GLY A 95 -1.89 -7.35 -6.61
CA GLY A 95 -0.83 -6.70 -5.84
C GLY A 95 0.35 -6.28 -6.70
N ILE A 96 0.79 -7.16 -7.60
CA ILE A 96 1.88 -6.88 -8.53
C ILE A 96 1.50 -5.76 -9.49
N ALA A 97 0.30 -5.83 -10.07
CA ALA A 97 -0.21 -4.79 -10.97
C ALA A 97 -0.32 -3.44 -10.25
N LEU A 98 -0.80 -3.45 -9.01
CA LEU A 98 -0.95 -2.24 -8.21
C LEU A 98 0.39 -1.58 -7.94
N MET A 99 1.41 -2.35 -7.52
CA MET A 99 2.75 -1.79 -7.29
C MET A 99 3.36 -1.25 -8.59
N GLY A 100 3.12 -1.90 -9.71
CA GLY A 100 3.55 -1.38 -11.01
C GLY A 100 2.97 0.00 -11.29
N LEU A 101 1.70 0.22 -10.98
CA LEU A 101 1.05 1.51 -11.14
C LEU A 101 1.53 2.55 -10.12
N VAL A 102 1.78 2.12 -8.88
CA VAL A 102 2.36 2.98 -7.83
C VAL A 102 3.68 3.56 -8.32
N GLU A 103 4.54 2.74 -8.89
CA GLU A 103 5.85 3.16 -9.38
C GLU A 103 5.77 4.15 -10.54
N LYS A 104 4.62 4.20 -11.24
CA LYS A 104 4.39 5.10 -12.37
C LYS A 104 3.51 6.29 -12.06
N THR A 105 3.02 6.41 -10.83
CA THR A 105 2.06 7.45 -10.44
C THR A 105 2.62 8.86 -10.63
N TYR A 106 3.90 9.05 -10.31
CA TYR A 106 4.56 10.35 -10.44
C TYR A 106 5.78 10.22 -11.37
N PRO A 107 5.85 11.00 -12.45
CA PRO A 107 6.81 10.76 -13.54
C PRO A 107 8.27 10.99 -13.18
N ASN A 108 8.55 11.84 -12.18
CA ASN A 108 9.92 12.22 -11.83
C ASN A 108 10.51 11.41 -10.67
N VAL A 109 9.78 10.45 -10.15
CA VAL A 109 10.25 9.63 -9.04
C VAL A 109 11.38 8.72 -9.50
N LYS A 110 12.50 8.77 -8.77
CA LYS A 110 13.70 7.98 -9.03
C LYS A 110 13.82 6.78 -8.11
N GLU A 111 13.20 6.86 -6.93
CA GLU A 111 13.25 5.79 -5.95
C GLU A 111 11.94 5.65 -5.21
N VAL A 112 11.62 4.44 -4.82
CA VAL A 112 10.44 4.11 -4.02
C VAL A 112 10.91 3.49 -2.71
N ASN A 113 10.40 3.99 -1.61
CA ASN A 113 10.74 3.52 -0.26
C ASN A 113 9.49 3.01 0.43
N LEU A 114 9.65 1.96 1.23
CA LEU A 114 8.55 1.42 2.02
C LEU A 114 9.10 0.63 3.20
N ASP A 115 8.22 0.30 4.15
CA ASP A 115 8.56 -0.63 5.21
C ASP A 115 7.41 -1.63 5.42
N THR A 116 7.72 -2.73 6.08
CA THR A 116 6.74 -3.76 6.44
C THR A 116 7.20 -4.46 7.71
N PRO A 117 6.28 -4.98 8.53
CA PRO A 117 6.68 -5.71 9.74
C PRO A 117 7.60 -6.88 9.41
N ILE A 118 8.64 -7.09 10.24
CA ILE A 118 9.59 -8.19 10.05
C ILE A 118 8.88 -9.54 10.02
N TRP A 119 7.85 -9.71 10.85
CA TRP A 119 7.11 -10.98 10.95
C TRP A 119 6.26 -11.28 9.71
N ASN A 120 5.98 -10.31 8.86
CA ASN A 120 5.07 -10.53 7.72
C ASN A 120 5.82 -11.20 6.56
N ILE A 121 5.79 -12.52 6.54
CA ILE A 121 6.48 -13.33 5.53
C ILE A 121 5.98 -13.01 4.13
N ARG A 122 4.66 -12.80 3.99
CA ARG A 122 4.03 -12.55 2.70
C ARG A 122 4.52 -11.26 2.06
N THR A 123 4.49 -10.14 2.79
CA THR A 123 4.89 -8.85 2.26
C THR A 123 6.39 -8.76 2.04
N ASN A 124 7.21 -9.29 2.95
CA ASN A 124 8.66 -9.32 2.76
C ASN A 124 9.04 -10.08 1.48
N SER A 125 8.45 -11.25 1.26
CA SER A 125 8.66 -12.03 0.04
C SER A 125 8.17 -11.27 -1.21
N PHE A 126 7.01 -10.63 -1.11
CA PHE A 126 6.40 -9.88 -2.20
C PHE A 126 7.32 -8.76 -2.68
N TYR A 127 7.81 -7.92 -1.77
CA TYR A 127 8.67 -6.80 -2.15
C TYR A 127 10.01 -7.24 -2.70
N LYS A 128 10.63 -8.28 -2.13
CA LYS A 128 11.88 -8.83 -2.66
C LYS A 128 11.72 -9.33 -4.09
N LYS A 129 10.62 -9.99 -4.40
CA LYS A 129 10.33 -10.47 -5.76
C LYS A 129 10.16 -9.34 -6.75
N LEU A 130 9.67 -8.19 -6.31
CA LEU A 130 9.51 -7.01 -7.16
C LEU A 130 10.78 -6.19 -7.33
N GLY A 131 11.89 -6.64 -6.76
CA GLY A 131 13.18 -5.97 -6.92
C GLY A 131 13.49 -4.96 -5.84
N TYR A 132 12.72 -4.91 -4.76
CA TYR A 132 13.03 -4.07 -3.62
C TYR A 132 14.16 -4.70 -2.81
N ILE A 133 15.08 -3.86 -2.36
CA ILE A 133 16.27 -4.28 -1.59
C ILE A 133 16.05 -3.86 -0.14
N GLU A 134 16.21 -4.80 0.77
CA GLU A 134 16.13 -4.52 2.21
C GLU A 134 17.38 -3.75 2.64
N LEU A 135 17.16 -2.55 3.17
CA LEU A 135 18.25 -1.67 3.61
C LEU A 135 18.62 -1.90 5.07
N LYS A 136 17.63 -2.17 5.91
CA LYS A 136 17.83 -2.36 7.35
C LYS A 136 16.59 -2.94 7.99
N GLN A 137 16.74 -3.38 9.23
CA GLN A 137 15.63 -3.72 10.11
C GLN A 137 15.75 -2.84 11.35
N GLU A 138 14.64 -2.22 11.77
CA GLU A 138 14.62 -1.30 12.90
C GLU A 138 13.22 -1.24 13.48
N ASP A 139 13.11 -1.27 14.80
CA ASP A 139 11.83 -1.14 15.52
C ASP A 139 10.76 -2.12 15.08
N GLY A 140 11.15 -3.34 14.69
CA GLY A 140 10.22 -4.38 14.26
C GLY A 140 9.82 -4.31 12.79
N PHE A 141 10.45 -3.43 12.01
CA PHE A 141 10.15 -3.26 10.58
C PHE A 141 11.38 -3.52 9.71
N SER A 142 11.12 -4.07 8.51
CA SER A 142 12.10 -4.18 7.44
C SER A 142 11.88 -3.02 6.49
N PHE A 143 12.95 -2.29 6.16
CA PHE A 143 12.92 -1.12 5.29
C PHE A 143 13.46 -1.46 3.91
N TYR A 144 12.70 -1.14 2.88
CA TYR A 144 13.00 -1.49 1.49
C TYR A 144 13.10 -0.27 0.59
N GLN A 145 13.93 -0.40 -0.44
CA GLN A 145 14.06 0.64 -1.46
C GLN A 145 14.22 0.01 -2.84
N LYS A 146 13.66 0.66 -3.85
CA LYS A 146 13.87 0.29 -5.24
C LYS A 146 14.20 1.54 -6.04
N ASN A 147 15.27 1.46 -6.83
CA ASN A 147 15.64 2.52 -7.75
C ASN A 147 14.92 2.28 -9.08
N LEU A 148 14.23 3.32 -9.58
CA LEU A 148 13.47 3.24 -10.82
C LEU A 148 14.27 3.72 -12.02
N LYS A 149 15.36 4.45 -11.77
CA LYS A 149 16.18 5.05 -12.84
C LYS A 149 17.67 4.90 -12.57
#